data_53c1cdd5033d2c4dda088241efeb0181
#
_entry.id   53c1cdd5033d2c4dda088241efeb0181
#
_cell.length_a   1.000
_cell.length_b   1.000
_cell.length_c   1.000
_cell.angle_alpha   90.00
_cell.angle_beta   90.00
_cell.angle_gamma   90.00
#
_symmetry.space_group_name_H-M   'P 1'
#
loop_
_entity.id
_entity.type
_entity.pdbx_description
1 polymer ?
#
loop_
_entity_poly.entity_id
_entity_poly.type
_entity_poly.pdbx_seq_one_letter_code
_entity_poly.pdbx_strand_id
1 'polypeptide(L)'
;MDTQEIIKALDRLTEQSSKLDVGSEERTAMMSASIEYADSFIAGLKTVHGFSQKEPGDLSIHKQSKPWGELLKLYQNNVAETGINAASGTHLGYIPGGGVLAGALGDFIAAVTNPFAGVYYASPGAATIENEVINWLKTVFSFPDTSVGNLTSGGSVSNLIAFAAARDKHGIKNDLITRSVVYMSEQVHHSAQKALRIIGLKDVIIRYVPIDTQHRIRPDELDALIIRDYADGLTPFMVIG
;
A
#
# COMPACT_ATOMS: atom_id res chain seq x y z
N MET A 1 -47.04 3.18 6.69
CA MET A 1 -46.48 4.20 7.59
C MET A 1 -47.04 5.51 7.18
N ASP A 2 -47.74 6.20 8.12
CA ASP A 2 -48.30 7.52 7.88
C ASP A 2 -47.16 8.53 7.66
N THR A 3 -47.43 9.57 6.83
CA THR A 3 -46.45 10.63 6.52
C THR A 3 -45.90 11.29 7.78
N GLN A 4 -46.73 11.46 8.80
CA GLN A 4 -46.31 12.00 10.10
C GLN A 4 -45.37 11.06 10.87
N GLU A 5 -45.55 9.77 10.78
CA GLU A 5 -44.63 8.77 11.39
C GLU A 5 -43.27 8.76 10.70
N ILE A 6 -43.26 8.94 9.37
CA ILE A 6 -42.02 9.07 8.57
C ILE A 6 -41.25 10.32 8.99
N ILE A 7 -41.92 11.47 9.09
CA ILE A 7 -41.29 12.73 9.51
C ILE A 7 -40.69 12.60 10.90
N LYS A 8 -41.41 12.07 11.90
CA LYS A 8 -40.89 11.85 13.25
C LYS A 8 -39.69 10.90 13.26
N ALA A 9 -39.69 9.85 12.42
CA ALA A 9 -38.57 8.95 12.29
C ALA A 9 -37.35 9.64 11.68
N LEU A 10 -37.53 10.47 10.67
CA LEU A 10 -36.47 11.27 10.04
C LEU A 10 -35.87 12.27 11.03
N ASP A 11 -36.70 13.01 11.77
CA ASP A 11 -36.24 13.97 12.78
C ASP A 11 -35.35 13.29 13.83
N ARG A 12 -35.80 12.13 14.35
CA ARG A 12 -35.03 11.36 15.30
C ARG A 12 -33.70 10.86 14.72
N LEU A 13 -33.70 10.38 13.47
CA LEU A 13 -32.48 9.92 12.78
C LEU A 13 -31.54 11.08 12.50
N THR A 14 -32.07 12.26 12.14
CA THR A 14 -31.29 13.49 11.97
C THR A 14 -30.62 13.91 13.26
N GLU A 15 -31.33 13.89 14.38
CA GLU A 15 -30.75 14.18 15.69
C GLU A 15 -29.67 13.18 16.10
N GLN A 16 -29.84 11.90 15.75
CA GLN A 16 -28.80 10.88 15.99
C GLN A 16 -27.59 11.07 15.10
N SER A 17 -27.79 11.36 13.80
CA SER A 17 -26.69 11.52 12.84
C SER A 17 -25.91 12.83 13.05
N SER A 18 -26.56 13.89 13.56
CA SER A 18 -25.90 15.15 13.86
C SER A 18 -24.76 15.03 14.88
N LYS A 19 -24.75 13.97 15.68
CA LYS A 19 -23.63 13.67 16.60
C LYS A 19 -22.36 13.25 15.87
N LEU A 20 -22.43 12.86 14.60
CA LEU A 20 -21.30 12.53 13.74
C LEU A 20 -20.77 13.75 13.00
N ASP A 21 -21.56 14.83 12.90
CA ASP A 21 -21.22 16.06 12.18
C ASP A 21 -20.82 17.14 13.18
N VAL A 22 -19.52 17.33 13.33
CA VAL A 22 -18.99 18.36 14.22
C VAL A 22 -19.31 19.77 13.69
N GLY A 23 -19.70 20.66 14.60
CA GLY A 23 -19.95 22.07 14.28
C GLY A 23 -18.68 22.79 13.76
N SER A 24 -18.88 23.95 13.15
CA SER A 24 -17.78 24.72 12.52
C SER A 24 -16.65 25.07 13.50
N GLU A 25 -16.99 25.45 14.73
CA GLU A 25 -16.02 25.80 15.77
C GLU A 25 -15.22 24.59 16.21
N GLU A 26 -15.91 23.48 16.50
CA GLU A 26 -15.24 22.22 16.89
C GLU A 26 -14.36 21.68 15.76
N ARG A 27 -14.84 21.70 14.52
CA ARG A 27 -14.05 21.30 13.35
C ARG A 27 -12.79 22.13 13.21
N THR A 28 -12.88 23.47 13.39
CA THR A 28 -11.72 24.38 13.36
C THR A 28 -10.74 24.02 14.47
N ALA A 29 -11.22 23.76 15.69
CA ALA A 29 -10.37 23.39 16.81
C ALA A 29 -9.67 22.05 16.57
N MET A 30 -10.37 21.04 16.04
CA MET A 30 -9.77 19.75 15.68
C MET A 30 -8.69 19.89 14.63
N MET A 31 -8.94 20.66 13.57
CA MET A 31 -7.96 20.94 12.51
C MET A 31 -6.73 21.65 13.06
N SER A 32 -6.92 22.70 13.85
CA SER A 32 -5.81 23.47 14.45
C SER A 32 -4.94 22.59 15.35
N ALA A 33 -5.54 21.79 16.22
CA ALA A 33 -4.82 20.86 17.08
C ALA A 33 -4.05 19.79 16.29
N SER A 34 -4.62 19.32 15.17
CA SER A 34 -3.95 18.35 14.29
C SER A 34 -2.76 18.94 13.55
N ILE A 35 -2.88 20.18 13.09
CA ILE A 35 -1.78 20.93 12.44
C ILE A 35 -0.65 21.18 13.45
N GLU A 36 -0.98 21.63 14.65
CA GLU A 36 0.00 21.88 15.73
C GLU A 36 0.75 20.59 16.10
N TYR A 37 0.03 19.47 16.20
CA TYR A 37 0.63 18.15 16.41
C TYR A 37 1.59 17.78 15.29
N ALA A 38 1.18 17.93 14.02
CA ALA A 38 1.98 17.58 12.86
C ALA A 38 3.24 18.46 12.76
N ASP A 39 3.13 19.76 13.01
CA ASP A 39 4.26 20.68 13.00
C ASP A 39 5.27 20.34 14.11
N SER A 40 4.79 20.08 15.31
CA SER A 40 5.61 19.65 16.44
C SER A 40 6.33 18.33 16.16
N PHE A 41 5.65 17.37 15.55
CA PHE A 41 6.24 16.10 15.15
C PHE A 41 7.37 16.30 14.12
N ILE A 42 7.11 17.08 13.07
CA ILE A 42 8.11 17.38 12.03
C ILE A 42 9.31 18.12 12.61
N ALA A 43 9.08 19.12 13.46
CA ALA A 43 10.16 19.87 14.11
C ALA A 43 11.03 18.98 15.02
N GLY A 44 10.43 17.96 15.65
CA GLY A 44 11.10 17.01 16.54
C GLY A 44 11.93 15.93 15.83
N LEU A 45 11.77 15.71 14.52
CA LEU A 45 12.40 14.59 13.79
C LEU A 45 13.92 14.54 13.88
N LYS A 46 14.58 15.67 14.06
CA LYS A 46 16.06 15.75 14.17
C LYS A 46 16.60 15.10 15.43
N THR A 47 15.80 15.00 16.48
CA THR A 47 16.23 14.55 17.82
C THR A 47 15.57 13.25 18.25
N VAL A 48 14.54 12.80 17.54
CA VAL A 48 13.82 11.58 17.89
C VAL A 48 14.60 10.34 17.46
N HIS A 49 14.62 9.32 18.33
CA HIS A 49 15.26 8.05 18.03
C HIS A 49 14.49 7.24 16.97
N GLY A 50 15.23 6.48 16.15
CA GLY A 50 14.66 5.60 15.14
C GLY A 50 13.93 4.36 15.70
N PHE A 51 14.11 4.07 17.00
CA PHE A 51 13.45 2.96 17.67
C PHE A 51 13.20 3.27 19.14
N SER A 52 12.06 2.84 19.67
CA SER A 52 11.67 2.93 21.06
C SER A 52 11.22 1.56 21.59
N GLN A 53 11.66 1.21 22.80
CA GLN A 53 11.22 0.01 23.51
C GLN A 53 9.94 0.24 24.34
N LYS A 54 9.37 1.44 24.24
CA LYS A 54 8.13 1.77 24.95
C LYS A 54 6.99 0.88 24.46
N GLU A 55 6.35 0.20 25.38
CA GLU A 55 5.15 -0.59 25.08
C GLU A 55 3.92 0.33 25.03
N PRO A 56 2.96 0.04 24.14
CA PRO A 56 1.71 0.78 24.11
C PRO A 56 0.88 0.51 25.39
N GLY A 57 0.18 1.52 25.88
CA GLY A 57 -0.80 1.38 26.94
C GLY A 57 -2.13 0.81 26.44
N ASP A 58 -3.20 1.04 27.20
CA ASP A 58 -4.53 0.55 26.83
C ASP A 58 -5.08 1.29 25.60
N LEU A 59 -5.28 0.56 24.51
CA LEU A 59 -5.89 0.98 23.25
C LEU A 59 -7.28 0.37 23.03
N SER A 60 -7.91 -0.17 24.08
CA SER A 60 -9.25 -0.78 24.00
C SER A 60 -10.28 0.23 23.47
N ILE A 61 -11.19 -0.28 22.65
CA ILE A 61 -12.31 0.53 22.14
C ILE A 61 -13.38 0.62 23.24
N HIS A 62 -13.64 1.83 23.69
CA HIS A 62 -14.67 2.12 24.70
C HIS A 62 -15.97 2.59 24.06
N LYS A 63 -17.08 2.41 24.78
CA LYS A 63 -18.42 2.88 24.33
C LYS A 63 -18.56 4.42 24.33
N GLN A 64 -17.72 5.08 25.11
CA GLN A 64 -17.75 6.54 25.27
C GLN A 64 -16.70 7.17 24.33
N SER A 65 -17.10 8.23 23.65
CA SER A 65 -16.19 9.05 22.85
C SER A 65 -15.21 9.80 23.74
N LYS A 66 -14.04 10.12 23.21
CA LYS A 66 -13.02 10.95 23.86
C LYS A 66 -12.88 12.27 23.10
N PRO A 67 -12.58 13.39 23.78
CA PRO A 67 -12.23 14.64 23.13
C PRO A 67 -11.04 14.47 22.17
N TRP A 68 -11.03 15.23 21.09
CA TRP A 68 -9.99 15.12 20.06
C TRP A 68 -8.56 15.26 20.60
N GLY A 69 -8.33 16.21 21.51
CA GLY A 69 -7.02 16.40 22.11
C GLY A 69 -6.55 15.21 22.98
N GLU A 70 -7.47 14.47 23.58
CA GLU A 70 -7.13 13.22 24.29
C GLU A 70 -6.78 12.11 23.30
N LEU A 71 -7.47 12.03 22.15
CA LEU A 71 -7.18 11.07 21.09
C LEU A 71 -5.81 11.34 20.48
N LEU A 72 -5.43 12.59 20.24
CA LEU A 72 -4.11 12.95 19.76
C LEU A 72 -3.00 12.55 20.76
N LYS A 73 -3.20 12.78 22.04
CA LYS A 73 -2.26 12.34 23.09
C LYS A 73 -2.16 10.82 23.16
N LEU A 74 -3.30 10.13 23.06
CA LEU A 74 -3.34 8.67 23.02
C LEU A 74 -2.57 8.13 21.82
N TYR A 75 -2.78 8.72 20.64
CA TYR A 75 -2.04 8.38 19.44
C TYR A 75 -0.53 8.63 19.61
N GLN A 76 -0.16 9.81 20.07
CA GLN A 76 1.25 10.16 20.30
C GLN A 76 1.93 9.13 21.21
N ASN A 77 1.35 8.89 22.38
CA ASN A 77 1.97 8.08 23.41
C ASN A 77 2.02 6.58 23.09
N ASN A 78 1.07 6.08 22.31
CA ASN A 78 0.90 4.64 22.11
C ASN A 78 1.13 4.18 20.67
N VAL A 79 1.22 5.11 19.72
CA VAL A 79 1.49 4.79 18.31
C VAL A 79 2.77 5.48 17.83
N ALA A 80 2.85 6.80 17.90
CA ALA A 80 3.98 7.55 17.34
C ALA A 80 5.29 7.38 18.14
N GLU A 81 5.20 7.17 19.47
CA GLU A 81 6.37 7.01 20.34
C GLU A 81 6.73 5.56 20.67
N THR A 82 6.12 4.58 20.01
CA THR A 82 6.36 3.15 20.23
C THR A 82 6.96 2.49 19.00
N GLY A 83 7.86 1.52 19.19
CA GLY A 83 8.46 0.76 18.11
C GLY A 83 9.36 1.59 17.18
N ILE A 84 9.24 1.36 15.88
CA ILE A 84 10.08 2.00 14.84
C ILE A 84 9.48 3.35 14.45
N ASN A 85 10.30 4.41 14.51
CA ASN A 85 9.99 5.70 13.91
C ASN A 85 10.68 5.81 12.55
N ALA A 86 9.97 5.47 11.49
CA ALA A 86 10.51 5.48 10.13
C ALA A 86 10.86 6.89 9.62
N ALA A 87 10.30 7.95 10.22
CA ALA A 87 10.60 9.35 9.88
C ALA A 87 11.88 9.88 10.52
N SER A 88 12.44 9.18 11.54
CA SER A 88 13.67 9.60 12.21
C SER A 88 14.88 9.52 11.29
N GLY A 89 15.74 10.54 11.32
CA GLY A 89 17.03 10.54 10.61
C GLY A 89 18.02 9.47 11.09
N THR A 90 17.76 8.80 12.21
CA THR A 90 18.56 7.69 12.73
C THR A 90 17.98 6.30 12.39
N HIS A 91 16.86 6.25 11.68
CA HIS A 91 16.27 5.02 11.20
C HIS A 91 16.97 4.57 9.92
N LEU A 92 17.84 3.57 10.03
CA LEU A 92 18.64 3.02 8.93
C LEU A 92 18.26 1.58 8.54
N GLY A 93 17.25 1.03 9.18
CA GLY A 93 16.75 -0.32 8.90
C GLY A 93 15.47 -0.29 8.07
N TYR A 94 15.21 -1.38 7.34
CA TYR A 94 14.02 -1.52 6.49
C TYR A 94 13.94 -0.48 5.35
N ILE A 95 12.80 -0.45 4.63
CA ILE A 95 12.58 0.43 3.47
C ILE A 95 11.77 1.68 3.81
N PRO A 96 10.78 1.64 4.76
CA PRO A 96 9.93 2.80 5.01
C PRO A 96 10.73 4.01 5.47
N GLY A 97 10.38 5.18 4.93
CA GLY A 97 10.90 6.48 5.31
C GLY A 97 9.81 7.37 5.91
N GLY A 98 10.17 8.61 6.20
CA GLY A 98 9.22 9.63 6.63
C GLY A 98 8.25 10.04 5.53
N GLY A 99 7.11 10.61 5.94
CA GLY A 99 6.15 11.19 5.02
C GLY A 99 6.64 12.50 4.39
N VAL A 100 6.01 12.88 3.29
CA VAL A 100 6.16 14.20 2.66
C VAL A 100 4.93 15.03 2.98
N LEU A 101 5.10 16.23 3.53
CA LEU A 101 3.98 17.07 3.96
C LEU A 101 2.96 17.33 2.85
N ALA A 102 3.41 17.59 1.63
CA ALA A 102 2.51 17.77 0.49
C ALA A 102 1.65 16.51 0.21
N GLY A 103 2.22 15.31 0.36
CA GLY A 103 1.49 14.05 0.25
C GLY A 103 0.44 13.90 1.35
N ALA A 104 0.81 14.17 2.60
CA ALA A 104 -0.11 14.13 3.74
C ALA A 104 -1.30 15.10 3.57
N LEU A 105 -1.06 16.31 3.05
CA LEU A 105 -2.13 17.26 2.73
C LEU A 105 -3.00 16.77 1.57
N GLY A 106 -2.42 16.12 0.57
CA GLY A 106 -3.17 15.48 -0.52
C GLY A 106 -4.09 14.38 0.00
N ASP A 107 -3.60 13.50 0.87
CA ASP A 107 -4.38 12.45 1.51
C ASP A 107 -5.53 13.03 2.36
N PHE A 108 -5.23 14.10 3.12
CA PHE A 108 -6.26 14.80 3.90
C PHE A 108 -7.38 15.35 3.00
N ILE A 109 -7.04 16.04 1.90
CA ILE A 109 -8.03 16.58 0.96
C ILE A 109 -8.83 15.44 0.32
N ALA A 110 -8.16 14.38 -0.10
CA ALA A 110 -8.81 13.20 -0.69
C ALA A 110 -9.79 12.55 0.30
N ALA A 111 -9.40 12.42 1.58
CA ALA A 111 -10.28 11.86 2.62
C ALA A 111 -11.50 12.76 2.92
N VAL A 112 -11.32 14.08 2.94
CA VAL A 112 -12.41 15.03 3.18
C VAL A 112 -13.40 15.07 2.02
N THR A 113 -12.91 15.06 0.77
CA THR A 113 -13.77 15.14 -0.43
C THR A 113 -14.32 13.78 -0.84
N ASN A 114 -13.65 12.70 -0.44
CA ASN A 114 -14.01 11.30 -0.68
C ASN A 114 -14.53 11.02 -2.10
N PRO A 115 -13.79 11.35 -3.17
CA PRO A 115 -14.27 11.19 -4.54
C PRO A 115 -14.42 9.70 -4.87
N PHE A 116 -15.53 9.32 -5.49
CA PHE A 116 -15.75 7.94 -5.93
C PHE A 116 -15.00 7.66 -7.23
N ALA A 117 -13.72 7.28 -7.11
CA ALA A 117 -12.82 7.03 -8.24
C ALA A 117 -12.90 5.59 -8.81
N GLY A 118 -13.85 4.77 -8.39
CA GLY A 118 -14.01 3.39 -8.85
C GLY A 118 -14.38 3.23 -10.32
N VAL A 119 -14.98 4.26 -10.92
CA VAL A 119 -15.33 4.32 -12.34
C VAL A 119 -15.12 5.73 -12.87
N TYR A 120 -14.66 5.84 -14.11
CA TYR A 120 -14.31 7.13 -14.73
C TYR A 120 -15.44 8.18 -14.67
N TYR A 121 -16.67 7.81 -15.05
CA TYR A 121 -17.77 8.77 -15.11
C TYR A 121 -18.16 9.38 -13.76
N ALA A 122 -17.89 8.68 -12.67
CA ALA A 122 -18.22 9.14 -11.33
C ALA A 122 -17.20 10.14 -10.76
N SER A 123 -15.94 10.01 -11.13
CA SER A 123 -14.88 10.95 -10.78
C SER A 123 -13.81 11.04 -11.88
N PRO A 124 -14.13 11.70 -12.99
CA PRO A 124 -13.21 11.78 -14.14
C PRO A 124 -11.90 12.48 -13.79
N GLY A 125 -11.95 13.50 -12.92
CA GLY A 125 -10.73 14.20 -12.47
C GLY A 125 -9.77 13.30 -11.70
N ALA A 126 -10.25 12.51 -10.74
CA ALA A 126 -9.41 11.60 -9.98
C ALA A 126 -8.82 10.50 -10.89
N ALA A 127 -9.63 9.90 -11.76
CA ALA A 127 -9.15 8.91 -12.71
C ALA A 127 -8.12 9.48 -13.71
N THR A 128 -8.30 10.74 -14.12
CA THR A 128 -7.32 11.41 -14.99
C THR A 128 -5.99 11.63 -14.27
N ILE A 129 -6.01 12.10 -13.03
CA ILE A 129 -4.78 12.28 -12.22
C ILE A 129 -4.02 10.96 -12.08
N GLU A 130 -4.71 9.86 -11.78
CA GLU A 130 -4.09 8.54 -11.69
C GLU A 130 -3.40 8.16 -13.02
N ASN A 131 -4.08 8.30 -14.14
CA ASN A 131 -3.53 8.02 -15.46
C ASN A 131 -2.32 8.89 -15.79
N GLU A 132 -2.34 10.18 -15.43
CA GLU A 132 -1.21 11.08 -15.65
C GLU A 132 0.01 10.69 -14.79
N VAL A 133 -0.20 10.27 -13.54
CA VAL A 133 0.88 9.74 -12.69
C VAL A 133 1.49 8.48 -13.31
N ILE A 134 0.66 7.56 -13.83
CA ILE A 134 1.12 6.34 -14.50
C ILE A 134 1.90 6.70 -15.77
N ASN A 135 1.42 7.64 -16.59
CA ASN A 135 2.11 8.08 -17.79
C ASN A 135 3.46 8.74 -17.48
N TRP A 136 3.52 9.54 -16.42
CA TRP A 136 4.77 10.11 -15.95
C TRP A 136 5.76 9.02 -15.50
N LEU A 137 5.31 8.03 -14.73
CA LEU A 137 6.14 6.91 -14.29
C LEU A 137 6.67 6.09 -15.50
N LYS A 138 5.84 5.85 -16.52
CA LYS A 138 6.29 5.20 -17.76
C LYS A 138 7.49 5.94 -18.38
N THR A 139 7.42 7.26 -18.43
CA THR A 139 8.54 8.08 -18.94
C THR A 139 9.78 7.96 -18.06
N VAL A 140 9.62 8.07 -16.74
CA VAL A 140 10.74 7.97 -15.77
C VAL A 140 11.47 6.63 -15.87
N PHE A 141 10.73 5.53 -16.06
CA PHE A 141 11.29 4.18 -16.13
C PHE A 141 11.56 3.70 -17.56
N SER A 142 11.38 4.55 -18.57
CA SER A 142 11.58 4.21 -19.98
C SER A 142 10.74 3.01 -20.44
N PHE A 143 9.52 2.88 -19.95
CA PHE A 143 8.57 1.90 -20.46
C PHE A 143 8.02 2.33 -21.83
N PRO A 144 7.66 1.37 -22.71
CA PRO A 144 7.00 1.67 -23.98
C PRO A 144 5.69 2.46 -23.78
N ASP A 145 5.34 3.32 -24.74
CA ASP A 145 4.10 4.11 -24.70
C ASP A 145 2.83 3.24 -24.64
N THR A 146 2.91 2.02 -25.15
CA THR A 146 1.82 1.02 -25.11
C THR A 146 1.64 0.37 -23.76
N SER A 147 2.54 0.61 -22.79
CA SER A 147 2.43 0.05 -21.45
C SER A 147 1.23 0.63 -20.72
N VAL A 148 0.61 -0.19 -19.91
CA VAL A 148 -0.46 0.19 -18.99
C VAL A 148 0.00 -0.07 -17.55
N GLY A 149 -0.62 0.58 -16.59
CA GLY A 149 -0.28 0.42 -15.18
C GLY A 149 -1.47 0.65 -14.26
N ASN A 150 -1.27 0.32 -13.00
CA ASN A 150 -2.21 0.55 -11.92
C ASN A 150 -1.46 1.02 -10.69
N LEU A 151 -2.03 1.95 -9.93
CA LEU A 151 -1.61 2.22 -8.56
C LEU A 151 -2.26 1.19 -7.62
N THR A 152 -1.49 0.66 -6.69
CA THR A 152 -1.93 -0.40 -5.77
C THR A 152 -1.72 0.00 -4.32
N SER A 153 -2.34 -0.73 -3.40
CA SER A 153 -2.19 -0.51 -1.95
C SER A 153 -0.83 -0.95 -1.39
N GLY A 154 0.06 -1.49 -2.21
CA GLY A 154 1.41 -1.89 -1.79
C GLY A 154 2.06 -2.92 -2.71
N GLY A 155 3.39 -3.10 -2.58
CA GLY A 155 4.21 -3.95 -3.44
C GLY A 155 3.76 -5.40 -3.54
N SER A 156 3.18 -5.98 -2.49
CA SER A 156 2.64 -7.34 -2.54
C SER A 156 1.49 -7.49 -3.53
N VAL A 157 0.60 -6.49 -3.62
CA VAL A 157 -0.50 -6.47 -4.58
C VAL A 157 0.02 -6.17 -5.98
N SER A 158 1.01 -5.28 -6.12
CA SER A 158 1.67 -5.00 -7.40
C SER A 158 2.30 -6.26 -7.99
N ASN A 159 3.05 -7.02 -7.20
CA ASN A 159 3.65 -8.29 -7.62
C ASN A 159 2.57 -9.31 -8.01
N LEU A 160 1.50 -9.41 -7.23
CA LEU A 160 0.39 -10.33 -7.52
C LEU A 160 -0.25 -10.02 -8.87
N ILE A 161 -0.52 -8.74 -9.19
CA ILE A 161 -1.11 -8.32 -10.47
C ILE A 161 -0.14 -8.61 -11.62
N ALA A 162 1.15 -8.29 -11.47
CA ALA A 162 2.15 -8.54 -12.50
C ALA A 162 2.30 -10.04 -12.80
N PHE A 163 2.33 -10.88 -11.78
CA PHE A 163 2.45 -12.34 -11.95
C PHE A 163 1.18 -12.95 -12.53
N ALA A 164 -0.01 -12.45 -12.15
CA ALA A 164 -1.26 -12.87 -12.76
C ALA A 164 -1.30 -12.50 -14.26
N ALA A 165 -0.88 -11.30 -14.61
CA ALA A 165 -0.78 -10.87 -16.00
C ALA A 165 0.23 -11.72 -16.81
N ALA A 166 1.39 -12.06 -16.23
CA ALA A 166 2.36 -12.95 -16.85
C ALA A 166 1.79 -14.36 -17.04
N ARG A 167 1.16 -14.93 -16.00
CA ARG A 167 0.46 -16.23 -16.08
C ARG A 167 -0.54 -16.25 -17.23
N ASP A 168 -1.41 -15.25 -17.31
CA ASP A 168 -2.49 -15.20 -18.30
C ASP A 168 -1.95 -14.97 -19.71
N LYS A 169 -0.95 -14.10 -19.87
CA LYS A 169 -0.26 -13.87 -21.14
C LYS A 169 0.37 -15.14 -21.72
N HIS A 170 0.96 -15.97 -20.85
CA HIS A 170 1.60 -17.23 -21.25
C HIS A 170 0.68 -18.43 -21.22
N GLY A 171 -0.60 -18.24 -20.86
CA GLY A 171 -1.61 -19.30 -20.82
C GLY A 171 -1.32 -20.41 -19.80
N ILE A 172 -0.62 -20.09 -18.70
CA ILE A 172 -0.21 -21.06 -17.69
C ILE A 172 -1.42 -21.51 -16.86
N LYS A 173 -1.93 -22.71 -17.16
CA LYS A 173 -3.10 -23.31 -16.49
C LYS A 173 -3.06 -24.84 -16.53
N ASN A 174 -3.82 -25.47 -15.66
CA ASN A 174 -3.99 -26.93 -15.59
C ASN A 174 -2.63 -27.65 -15.52
N ASP A 175 -2.43 -28.67 -16.32
CA ASP A 175 -1.22 -29.52 -16.34
C ASP A 175 0.05 -28.73 -16.74
N LEU A 176 -0.10 -27.57 -17.40
CA LEU A 176 1.03 -26.74 -17.74
C LEU A 176 1.70 -26.13 -16.49
N ILE A 177 0.97 -25.95 -15.38
CA ILE A 177 1.52 -25.37 -14.15
C ILE A 177 2.72 -26.16 -13.65
N THR A 178 2.63 -27.48 -13.58
CA THR A 178 3.71 -28.34 -13.08
C THR A 178 4.90 -28.48 -14.02
N ARG A 179 4.77 -27.96 -15.24
CA ARG A 179 5.83 -27.92 -16.26
C ARG A 179 6.36 -26.51 -16.51
N SER A 180 5.77 -25.52 -15.86
CA SER A 180 6.18 -24.12 -15.98
C SER A 180 7.26 -23.75 -14.97
N VAL A 181 8.20 -22.90 -15.39
CA VAL A 181 9.36 -22.53 -14.57
C VAL A 181 9.41 -21.03 -14.32
N VAL A 182 9.62 -20.68 -13.07
CA VAL A 182 9.89 -19.30 -12.59
C VAL A 182 11.31 -19.25 -12.06
N TYR A 183 12.07 -18.27 -12.49
CA TYR A 183 13.45 -18.03 -12.05
C TYR A 183 13.49 -16.85 -11.08
N MET A 184 14.19 -17.00 -9.96
CA MET A 184 14.39 -15.95 -8.97
C MET A 184 15.65 -16.19 -8.18
N SER A 185 16.16 -15.18 -7.47
CA SER A 185 17.24 -15.41 -6.50
C SER A 185 16.66 -15.90 -5.16
N GLU A 186 17.51 -16.47 -4.30
CA GLU A 186 17.12 -16.79 -2.91
C GLU A 186 16.85 -15.53 -2.08
N GLN A 187 17.32 -14.38 -2.53
CA GLN A 187 17.15 -13.09 -1.87
C GLN A 187 15.83 -12.41 -2.22
N VAL A 188 15.03 -12.99 -3.13
CA VAL A 188 13.74 -12.41 -3.52
C VAL A 188 12.82 -12.25 -2.32
N HIS A 189 12.11 -11.14 -2.27
CA HIS A 189 11.16 -10.88 -1.18
C HIS A 189 10.07 -11.95 -1.14
N HIS A 190 9.73 -12.43 0.06
CA HIS A 190 8.76 -13.52 0.28
C HIS A 190 7.37 -13.28 -0.32
N SER A 191 7.01 -12.00 -0.65
CA SER A 191 5.78 -11.68 -1.36
C SER A 191 5.68 -12.36 -2.72
N ALA A 192 6.80 -12.65 -3.39
CA ALA A 192 6.82 -13.33 -4.69
C ALA A 192 6.23 -14.75 -4.58
N GLN A 193 6.74 -15.56 -3.67
CA GLN A 193 6.22 -16.93 -3.47
C GLN A 193 4.77 -16.92 -2.96
N LYS A 194 4.42 -15.96 -2.10
CA LYS A 194 3.05 -15.78 -1.62
C LYS A 194 2.11 -15.42 -2.77
N ALA A 195 2.51 -14.52 -3.67
CA ALA A 195 1.74 -14.13 -4.84
C ALA A 195 1.52 -15.32 -5.79
N LEU A 196 2.57 -16.08 -6.12
CA LEU A 196 2.45 -17.30 -6.94
C LEU A 196 1.41 -18.27 -6.36
N ARG A 197 1.45 -18.51 -5.05
CA ARG A 197 0.47 -19.39 -4.40
C ARG A 197 -0.96 -18.84 -4.49
N ILE A 198 -1.17 -17.55 -4.29
CA ILE A 198 -2.50 -16.92 -4.33
C ILE A 198 -3.11 -17.02 -5.72
N ILE A 199 -2.32 -16.82 -6.78
CA ILE A 199 -2.80 -16.90 -8.18
C ILE A 199 -2.89 -18.34 -8.72
N GLY A 200 -2.75 -19.37 -7.87
CA GLY A 200 -2.90 -20.76 -8.24
C GLY A 200 -1.65 -21.42 -8.83
N LEU A 201 -0.49 -20.78 -8.73
CA LEU A 201 0.80 -21.28 -9.24
C LEU A 201 1.68 -21.91 -8.14
N LYS A 202 1.08 -22.51 -7.09
CA LYS A 202 1.85 -23.11 -5.99
C LYS A 202 2.74 -24.28 -6.42
N ASP A 203 2.34 -24.98 -7.48
CA ASP A 203 3.00 -26.19 -7.98
C ASP A 203 3.93 -25.87 -9.19
N VAL A 204 4.18 -24.60 -9.49
CA VAL A 204 5.14 -24.18 -10.50
C VAL A 204 6.57 -24.52 -10.05
N ILE A 205 7.43 -24.85 -10.99
CA ILE A 205 8.85 -25.11 -10.70
C ILE A 205 9.56 -23.80 -10.43
N ILE A 206 10.18 -23.68 -9.26
CA ILE A 206 11.03 -22.53 -8.93
C ILE A 206 12.50 -22.93 -9.12
N ARG A 207 13.23 -22.14 -9.90
CA ARG A 207 14.69 -22.23 -10.06
C ARG A 207 15.34 -21.05 -9.36
N TYR A 208 16.21 -21.35 -8.40
CA TYR A 208 17.02 -20.32 -7.76
C TYR A 208 18.28 -20.08 -8.58
N VAL A 209 18.40 -18.84 -9.06
CA VAL A 209 19.54 -18.39 -9.86
C VAL A 209 20.61 -17.85 -8.93
N PRO A 210 21.89 -18.26 -9.06
CA PRO A 210 22.98 -17.71 -8.27
C PRO A 210 23.11 -16.19 -8.45
N ILE A 211 23.58 -15.53 -7.39
CA ILE A 211 23.88 -14.10 -7.40
C ILE A 211 25.39 -13.86 -7.33
N ASP A 212 25.84 -12.70 -7.80
CA ASP A 212 27.21 -12.25 -7.67
C ASP A 212 27.48 -11.61 -6.28
N THR A 213 28.71 -11.15 -6.04
CA THR A 213 29.12 -10.48 -4.81
C THR A 213 28.44 -9.11 -4.59
N GLN A 214 27.77 -8.59 -5.60
CA GLN A 214 26.97 -7.35 -5.56
C GLN A 214 25.48 -7.65 -5.45
N HIS A 215 25.09 -8.89 -5.13
CA HIS A 215 23.71 -9.36 -4.99
C HIS A 215 22.87 -9.26 -6.28
N ARG A 216 23.48 -9.28 -7.46
CA ARG A 216 22.78 -9.29 -8.75
C ARG A 216 22.66 -10.72 -9.26
N ILE A 217 21.53 -11.06 -9.85
CA ILE A 217 21.35 -12.34 -10.56
C ILE A 217 22.42 -12.46 -11.64
N ARG A 218 23.07 -13.63 -11.72
CA ARG A 218 24.07 -13.93 -12.75
C ARG A 218 23.39 -14.32 -14.07
N PRO A 219 23.50 -13.48 -15.13
CA PRO A 219 22.83 -13.74 -16.41
C PRO A 219 23.29 -15.03 -17.07
N ASP A 220 24.58 -15.35 -16.99
CA ASP A 220 25.18 -16.58 -17.52
C ASP A 220 24.55 -17.85 -16.91
N GLU A 221 24.35 -17.87 -15.60
CA GLU A 221 23.69 -18.98 -14.90
C GLU A 221 22.19 -19.05 -15.23
N LEU A 222 21.53 -17.89 -15.35
CA LEU A 222 20.13 -17.82 -15.75
C LEU A 222 19.93 -18.41 -17.16
N ASP A 223 20.77 -18.02 -18.12
CA ASP A 223 20.72 -18.53 -19.51
C ASP A 223 20.94 -20.04 -19.54
N ALA A 224 21.94 -20.55 -18.81
CA ALA A 224 22.20 -21.98 -18.70
C ALA A 224 21.00 -22.77 -18.15
N LEU A 225 20.35 -22.23 -17.12
CA LEU A 225 19.13 -22.82 -16.52
C LEU A 225 17.97 -22.84 -17.54
N ILE A 226 17.72 -21.74 -18.24
CA ILE A 226 16.65 -21.61 -19.21
C ILE A 226 16.86 -22.61 -20.38
N ILE A 227 18.09 -22.67 -20.93
CA ILE A 227 18.43 -23.60 -22.02
C ILE A 227 18.18 -25.05 -21.60
N ARG A 228 18.63 -25.43 -20.40
CA ARG A 228 18.42 -26.77 -19.86
C ARG A 228 16.94 -27.08 -19.68
N ASP A 229 16.17 -26.19 -19.08
CA ASP A 229 14.75 -26.40 -18.84
C ASP A 229 13.96 -26.52 -20.14
N TYR A 230 14.31 -25.77 -21.20
CA TYR A 230 13.75 -25.99 -22.55
C TYR A 230 14.10 -27.37 -23.13
N ALA A 231 15.35 -27.82 -22.97
CA ALA A 231 15.77 -29.14 -23.45
C ALA A 231 15.02 -30.28 -22.72
N ASP A 232 14.70 -30.09 -21.44
CA ASP A 232 13.92 -31.00 -20.62
C ASP A 232 12.41 -30.92 -20.91
N GLY A 233 11.97 -30.11 -21.88
CA GLY A 233 10.56 -29.94 -22.26
C GLY A 233 9.73 -29.16 -21.26
N LEU A 234 10.37 -28.38 -20.38
CA LEU A 234 9.71 -27.46 -19.47
C LEU A 234 9.39 -26.14 -20.17
N THR A 235 8.60 -25.30 -19.51
CA THR A 235 8.13 -24.01 -20.05
C THR A 235 8.64 -22.85 -19.17
N PRO A 236 9.84 -22.33 -19.42
CA PRO A 236 10.29 -21.05 -18.84
C PRO A 236 9.31 -19.92 -19.19
N PHE A 237 8.77 -19.18 -18.20
CA PHE A 237 7.83 -18.11 -18.51
C PHE A 237 8.04 -16.81 -17.72
N MET A 238 8.76 -16.85 -16.61
CA MET A 238 8.93 -15.64 -15.80
C MET A 238 10.27 -15.62 -15.07
N VAL A 239 10.91 -14.45 -15.06
CA VAL A 239 12.07 -14.12 -14.23
C VAL A 239 11.67 -13.03 -13.25
N ILE A 240 12.03 -13.20 -11.98
CA ILE A 240 11.79 -12.24 -10.91
C ILE A 240 13.14 -11.78 -10.40
N GLY A 241 13.49 -10.49 -10.66
CA GLY A 241 14.72 -9.83 -10.27
C GLY A 241 14.56 -8.91 -9.07
#